data_da4bb3f4378f4576cd058717badd26eb
#
_entry.id   da4bb3f4378f4576cd058717badd26eb
#
_cell.length_a   1.000
_cell.length_b   1.000
_cell.length_c   1.000
_cell.angle_alpha   90.00
_cell.angle_beta   90.00
_cell.angle_gamma   90.00
#
_symmetry.space_group_name_H-M   'P 1'
#
loop_
_entity.id
_entity.type
_entity.pdbx_description
1 polymer ?
#
loop_
_entity_poly.entity_id
_entity_poly.type
_entity_poly.pdbx_seq_one_letter_code
_entity_poly.pdbx_strand_id
1 'polypeptide(L)'
;MSPIQFVSLGPGEAELITLKGLKALQNADCIFCPETPVRDGHSLSRAADIMLRLDIPANRIRRFSLPMSKQRTDALNAYDQVYAAALSLHHAGKKVAIVAEGDAGFYSSVHYIYEKLQAAGIPVEQIAGIPAFIAAGARGGLHIASREERLTVIPGITTEEIERLIQSQNTVVIMKLSQCTDEVHRCIRLHPEYDYRYFENVGTPQEKYISDGQQLETLRFPYFSLLIIRHNGF
;
A
#
# COMPACT_ATOMS: atom_id res chain seq x y z
N MET A 1 11.23 -27.86 1.50
CA MET A 1 11.73 -26.48 1.35
C MET A 1 10.78 -25.53 2.08
N SER A 2 11.29 -24.47 2.70
CA SER A 2 10.45 -23.45 3.34
C SER A 2 9.65 -22.66 2.29
N PRO A 3 8.44 -22.17 2.59
CA PRO A 3 7.67 -21.38 1.64
C PRO A 3 8.39 -20.08 1.28
N ILE A 4 8.12 -19.54 0.08
CA ILE A 4 8.48 -18.17 -0.27
C ILE A 4 7.49 -17.25 0.48
N GLN A 5 8.01 -16.28 1.24
CA GLN A 5 7.20 -15.45 2.12
C GLN A 5 6.90 -14.10 1.51
N PHE A 6 5.62 -13.73 1.47
CA PHE A 6 5.15 -12.39 1.10
C PHE A 6 4.92 -11.58 2.36
N VAL A 7 5.81 -10.62 2.63
CA VAL A 7 5.86 -9.93 3.91
C VAL A 7 5.32 -8.51 3.79
N SER A 8 4.30 -8.22 4.56
CA SER A 8 3.73 -6.89 4.71
C SER A 8 4.60 -6.04 5.63
N LEU A 9 5.05 -4.87 5.16
CA LEU A 9 5.93 -3.97 5.92
C LEU A 9 5.18 -2.95 6.78
N GLY A 10 3.85 -2.85 6.62
CA GLY A 10 3.09 -1.73 7.17
C GLY A 10 3.21 -0.46 6.32
N PRO A 11 2.56 0.64 6.73
CA PRO A 11 2.31 1.81 5.87
C PRO A 11 3.46 2.81 5.76
N GLY A 12 4.56 2.65 6.53
CA GLY A 12 5.70 3.58 6.50
C GLY A 12 6.48 3.65 7.80
N GLU A 13 5.82 3.61 8.95
CA GLU A 13 6.46 3.52 10.27
C GLU A 13 6.96 2.10 10.50
N ALA A 14 8.26 1.95 10.76
CA ALA A 14 8.90 0.64 10.87
C ALA A 14 8.33 -0.20 12.04
N GLU A 15 7.93 0.45 13.13
CA GLU A 15 7.36 -0.20 14.31
C GLU A 15 5.95 -0.79 14.07
N LEU A 16 5.30 -0.43 12.95
CA LEU A 16 4.02 -1.00 12.55
C LEU A 16 4.15 -2.33 11.78
N ILE A 17 5.35 -2.86 11.64
CA ILE A 17 5.55 -4.22 11.15
C ILE A 17 5.04 -5.23 12.19
N THR A 18 4.46 -6.33 11.73
CA THR A 18 4.12 -7.41 12.65
C THR A 18 5.37 -8.16 13.12
N LEU A 19 5.37 -8.69 14.35
CA LEU A 19 6.47 -9.53 14.85
C LEU A 19 6.75 -10.72 13.93
N LYS A 20 5.71 -11.29 13.30
CA LYS A 20 5.87 -12.38 12.33
C LYS A 20 6.59 -11.89 11.08
N GLY A 21 6.23 -10.71 10.57
CA GLY A 21 6.91 -10.07 9.44
C GLY A 21 8.37 -9.79 9.71
N LEU A 22 8.68 -9.18 10.86
CA LEU A 22 10.07 -8.91 11.25
C LEU A 22 10.90 -10.20 11.34
N LYS A 23 10.41 -11.24 11.99
CA LYS A 23 11.10 -12.52 12.08
C LYS A 23 11.32 -13.17 10.71
N ALA A 24 10.36 -13.04 9.79
CA ALA A 24 10.49 -13.54 8.42
C ALA A 24 11.64 -12.84 7.68
N LEU A 25 11.72 -11.49 7.77
CA LEU A 25 12.80 -10.71 7.16
C LEU A 25 14.16 -11.03 7.77
N GLN A 26 14.25 -11.14 9.10
CA GLN A 26 15.50 -11.49 9.79
C GLN A 26 16.03 -12.87 9.38
N ASN A 27 15.15 -13.81 9.06
CA ASN A 27 15.50 -15.17 8.66
C ASN A 27 15.68 -15.37 7.14
N ALA A 28 15.33 -14.36 6.32
CA ALA A 28 15.46 -14.46 4.88
C ALA A 28 16.92 -14.35 4.42
N ASP A 29 17.32 -15.19 3.45
CA ASP A 29 18.61 -15.09 2.76
C ASP A 29 18.58 -14.00 1.68
N CYS A 30 17.43 -13.79 1.07
CA CYS A 30 17.19 -12.80 0.01
C CYS A 30 15.80 -12.19 0.15
N ILE A 31 15.72 -10.85 0.03
CA ILE A 31 14.48 -10.09 0.15
C ILE A 31 14.30 -9.25 -1.11
N PHE A 32 13.28 -9.54 -1.90
CA PHE A 32 12.92 -8.72 -3.05
C PHE A 32 12.07 -7.54 -2.62
N CYS A 33 12.46 -6.34 -3.05
CA CYS A 33 11.91 -5.07 -2.60
C CYS A 33 11.61 -4.16 -3.80
N PRO A 34 10.37 -3.66 -3.95
CA PRO A 34 10.05 -2.72 -5.02
C PRO A 34 10.76 -1.37 -4.82
N GLU A 35 11.18 -0.76 -5.93
CA GLU A 35 11.65 0.62 -5.96
C GLU A 35 10.99 1.37 -7.12
N THR A 36 10.82 2.68 -6.94
CA THR A 36 10.29 3.56 -7.98
C THR A 36 11.45 4.40 -8.52
N PRO A 37 11.71 4.37 -9.85
CA PRO A 37 12.70 5.24 -10.46
C PRO A 37 12.26 6.70 -10.34
N VAL A 38 13.18 7.59 -9.94
CA VAL A 38 12.98 9.05 -9.90
C VAL A 38 13.71 9.66 -11.08
N ARG A 39 13.29 10.86 -11.47
CA ARG A 39 14.01 11.67 -12.46
C ARG A 39 15.43 11.87 -11.97
N ASP A 40 16.46 11.87 -12.52
CA ASP A 40 17.87 12.07 -12.09
C ASP A 40 18.66 10.79 -11.77
N GLY A 41 18.20 9.61 -12.18
CA GLY A 41 18.94 8.35 -12.03
C GLY A 41 18.97 7.79 -10.61
N HIS A 42 18.28 8.42 -9.67
CA HIS A 42 18.05 7.88 -8.33
C HIS A 42 16.77 7.04 -8.30
N SER A 43 16.75 6.02 -7.48
CA SER A 43 15.54 5.26 -7.18
C SER A 43 15.19 5.41 -5.70
N LEU A 44 13.90 5.56 -5.40
CA LEU A 44 13.38 5.61 -4.04
C LEU A 44 12.65 4.30 -3.73
N SER A 45 12.95 3.73 -2.58
CA SER A 45 12.24 2.57 -2.09
C SER A 45 11.89 2.77 -0.61
N ARG A 46 10.64 3.16 -0.36
CA ARG A 46 10.11 3.26 1.01
C ARG A 46 10.18 1.91 1.73
N ALA A 47 9.95 0.83 0.98
CA ALA A 47 10.08 -0.53 1.50
C ALA A 47 11.52 -0.84 1.97
N ALA A 48 12.54 -0.42 1.21
CA ALA A 48 13.93 -0.57 1.64
C ALA A 48 14.24 0.29 2.87
N ASP A 49 13.74 1.52 2.92
CA ASP A 49 13.94 2.43 4.05
C ASP A 49 13.33 1.88 5.35
N ILE A 50 12.13 1.29 5.28
CA ILE A 50 11.52 0.60 6.42
C ILE A 50 12.42 -0.55 6.90
N MET A 51 12.87 -1.41 5.98
CA MET A 51 13.71 -2.55 6.33
C MET A 51 15.06 -2.14 6.93
N LEU A 52 15.69 -1.08 6.42
CA LEU A 52 16.95 -0.56 6.97
C LEU A 52 16.77 -0.01 8.38
N ARG A 53 15.65 0.64 8.69
CA ARG A 53 15.29 1.07 10.06
C ARG A 53 15.05 -0.10 11.02
N LEU A 54 14.77 -1.30 10.49
CA LEU A 54 14.59 -2.54 11.23
C LEU A 54 15.88 -3.36 11.32
N ASP A 55 17.03 -2.76 11.01
CA ASP A 55 18.35 -3.39 11.00
C ASP A 55 18.45 -4.62 10.08
N ILE A 56 17.63 -4.67 9.02
CA ILE A 56 17.78 -5.70 8.00
C ILE A 56 18.98 -5.40 7.12
N PRO A 57 19.94 -6.35 7.02
CA PRO A 57 21.18 -6.11 6.28
C PRO A 57 20.96 -5.76 4.81
N ALA A 58 21.50 -4.64 4.35
CA ALA A 58 21.32 -4.15 2.98
C ALA A 58 21.74 -5.14 1.89
N ASN A 59 22.76 -5.99 2.16
CA ASN A 59 23.22 -7.01 1.24
C ASN A 59 22.22 -8.17 0.99
N ARG A 60 21.19 -8.30 1.81
CA ARG A 60 20.07 -9.24 1.59
C ARG A 60 18.95 -8.64 0.78
N ILE A 61 18.89 -7.30 0.62
CA ILE A 61 17.83 -6.59 -0.06
C ILE A 61 18.16 -6.48 -1.56
N ARG A 62 17.35 -7.09 -2.40
CA ARG A 62 17.40 -6.98 -3.86
C ARG A 62 16.26 -6.09 -4.34
N ARG A 63 16.61 -4.90 -4.81
CA ARG A 63 15.64 -3.95 -5.35
C ARG A 63 15.27 -4.34 -6.77
N PHE A 64 14.00 -4.16 -7.12
CA PHE A 64 13.51 -4.28 -8.49
C PHE A 64 12.69 -3.06 -8.87
N SER A 65 12.97 -2.52 -10.05
CA SER A 65 12.35 -1.28 -10.51
C SER A 65 10.93 -1.53 -11.00
N LEU A 66 9.98 -0.73 -10.48
CA LEU A 66 8.62 -0.66 -10.98
C LEU A 66 8.41 0.70 -11.67
N PRO A 67 8.48 0.74 -13.00
CA PRO A 67 8.26 1.98 -13.71
C PRO A 67 6.83 2.49 -13.47
N MET A 68 6.71 3.77 -13.13
CA MET A 68 5.43 4.49 -13.00
C MET A 68 4.82 4.79 -14.37
N SER A 69 4.88 3.81 -15.28
CA SER A 69 4.33 3.96 -16.62
C SER A 69 2.85 3.56 -16.63
N LYS A 70 2.06 4.22 -17.52
CA LYS A 70 0.68 3.78 -17.80
C LYS A 70 0.66 2.44 -18.56
N GLN A 71 1.80 2.00 -19.08
CA GLN A 71 1.95 0.72 -19.78
C GLN A 71 2.17 -0.40 -18.76
N ARG A 72 1.14 -1.18 -18.53
CA ARG A 72 1.12 -2.31 -17.59
C ARG A 72 2.16 -3.40 -17.93
N THR A 73 2.58 -3.49 -19.18
CA THR A 73 3.56 -4.46 -19.71
C THR A 73 4.92 -4.37 -19.01
N ASP A 74 5.44 -3.16 -18.76
CA ASP A 74 6.77 -2.99 -18.16
C ASP A 74 6.78 -3.48 -16.70
N ALA A 75 5.71 -3.19 -15.96
CA ALA A 75 5.56 -3.68 -14.60
C ALA A 75 5.42 -5.21 -14.56
N LEU A 76 4.68 -5.81 -15.50
CA LEU A 76 4.54 -7.27 -15.59
C LEU A 76 5.88 -7.95 -15.88
N ASN A 77 6.71 -7.39 -16.77
CA ASN A 77 8.05 -7.90 -17.06
C ASN A 77 8.95 -7.86 -15.81
N ALA A 78 8.89 -6.79 -15.01
CA ALA A 78 9.62 -6.71 -13.76
C ALA A 78 9.19 -7.82 -12.75
N TYR A 79 7.89 -8.08 -12.64
CA TYR A 79 7.39 -9.17 -11.80
C TYR A 79 7.81 -10.54 -12.31
N ASP A 80 7.90 -10.76 -13.63
CA ASP A 80 8.38 -12.00 -14.22
C ASP A 80 9.84 -12.26 -13.89
N GLN A 81 10.68 -11.23 -13.92
CA GLN A 81 12.08 -11.33 -13.52
C GLN A 81 12.21 -11.68 -12.02
N VAL A 82 11.41 -11.05 -11.16
CA VAL A 82 11.39 -11.38 -9.71
C VAL A 82 10.93 -12.80 -9.48
N TYR A 83 9.85 -13.24 -10.17
CA TYR A 83 9.37 -14.62 -10.11
C TYR A 83 10.47 -15.63 -10.46
N ALA A 84 11.15 -15.44 -11.60
CA ALA A 84 12.20 -16.36 -12.04
C ALA A 84 13.39 -16.40 -11.06
N ALA A 85 13.79 -15.23 -10.53
CA ALA A 85 14.89 -15.14 -9.57
C ALA A 85 14.51 -15.76 -8.21
N ALA A 86 13.30 -15.50 -7.71
CA ALA A 86 12.79 -16.08 -6.46
C ALA A 86 12.69 -17.62 -6.56
N LEU A 87 12.20 -18.13 -7.68
CA LEU A 87 12.10 -19.57 -7.96
C LEU A 87 13.48 -20.23 -7.97
N SER A 88 14.45 -19.63 -8.66
CA SER A 88 15.83 -20.13 -8.70
C SER A 88 16.47 -20.20 -7.31
N LEU A 89 16.30 -19.15 -6.50
CA LEU A 89 16.82 -19.13 -5.13
C LEU A 89 16.13 -20.17 -4.24
N HIS A 90 14.82 -20.33 -4.38
CA HIS A 90 14.06 -21.33 -3.64
C HIS A 90 14.54 -22.75 -3.96
N HIS A 91 14.77 -23.09 -5.24
CA HIS A 91 15.33 -24.38 -5.64
C HIS A 91 16.76 -24.60 -5.14
N ALA A 92 17.51 -23.51 -4.94
CA ALA A 92 18.83 -23.56 -4.30
C ALA A 92 18.77 -23.67 -2.76
N GLY A 93 17.58 -23.89 -2.18
CA GLY A 93 17.37 -24.05 -0.74
C GLY A 93 17.42 -22.76 0.07
N LYS A 94 17.40 -21.58 -0.59
CA LYS A 94 17.42 -20.27 0.07
C LYS A 94 16.02 -19.88 0.59
N LYS A 95 16.01 -19.21 1.74
CA LYS A 95 14.81 -18.58 2.30
C LYS A 95 14.60 -17.24 1.60
N VAL A 96 13.48 -17.13 0.87
CA VAL A 96 13.15 -15.96 0.06
C VAL A 96 11.97 -15.21 0.65
N ALA A 97 12.08 -13.89 0.77
CA ALA A 97 10.97 -12.99 1.06
C ALA A 97 10.74 -12.03 -0.11
N ILE A 98 9.46 -11.66 -0.32
CA ILE A 98 9.04 -10.62 -1.25
C ILE A 98 8.20 -9.65 -0.43
N VAL A 99 8.57 -8.38 -0.43
CA VAL A 99 7.93 -7.39 0.45
C VAL A 99 6.96 -6.48 -0.29
N ALA A 100 5.97 -5.99 0.46
CA ALA A 100 5.06 -4.94 0.02
C ALA A 100 4.83 -3.93 1.15
N GLU A 101 4.67 -2.65 0.79
CA GLU A 101 4.21 -1.62 1.71
C GLU A 101 2.73 -1.85 2.07
N GLY A 102 2.32 -1.47 3.27
CA GLY A 102 0.99 -1.76 3.79
C GLY A 102 0.80 -3.24 4.06
N ASP A 103 -0.27 -3.82 3.51
CA ASP A 103 -0.54 -5.25 3.55
C ASP A 103 -0.37 -5.88 2.16
N ALA A 104 0.37 -6.98 2.09
CA ALA A 104 0.69 -7.66 0.82
C ALA A 104 -0.53 -8.27 0.12
N GLY A 105 -1.59 -8.55 0.86
CA GLY A 105 -2.86 -9.07 0.34
C GLY A 105 -3.89 -8.00 0.02
N PHE A 106 -3.55 -6.71 0.19
CA PHE A 106 -4.51 -5.63 0.04
C PHE A 106 -4.06 -4.60 -1.01
N TYR A 107 -4.64 -4.64 -2.20
CA TYR A 107 -4.31 -3.79 -3.37
C TYR A 107 -2.81 -3.74 -3.72
N SER A 108 -2.08 -4.78 -3.37
CA SER A 108 -0.65 -4.90 -3.64
C SER A 108 -0.39 -5.62 -4.94
N SER A 109 0.49 -5.08 -5.77
CA SER A 109 0.83 -5.67 -7.06
C SER A 109 1.78 -6.87 -6.97
N VAL A 110 2.35 -7.17 -5.79
CA VAL A 110 3.16 -8.40 -5.60
C VAL A 110 2.32 -9.68 -5.73
N HIS A 111 0.97 -9.56 -5.74
CA HIS A 111 0.08 -10.70 -5.97
C HIS A 111 0.33 -11.38 -7.33
N TYR A 112 0.80 -10.64 -8.36
CA TYR A 112 1.16 -11.24 -9.65
C TYR A 112 2.28 -12.29 -9.52
N ILE A 113 3.24 -12.05 -8.62
CA ILE A 113 4.30 -13.02 -8.33
C ILE A 113 3.73 -14.18 -7.49
N TYR A 114 2.89 -13.85 -6.52
CA TYR A 114 2.23 -14.84 -5.66
C TYR A 114 1.44 -15.87 -6.47
N GLU A 115 0.57 -15.41 -7.36
CA GLU A 115 -0.26 -16.28 -8.21
C GLU A 115 0.59 -17.17 -9.13
N LYS A 116 1.67 -16.63 -9.72
CA LYS A 116 2.58 -17.42 -10.57
C LYS A 116 3.30 -18.51 -9.80
N LEU A 117 3.79 -18.23 -8.60
CA LEU A 117 4.43 -19.22 -7.74
C LEU A 117 3.44 -20.31 -7.32
N GLN A 118 2.23 -19.91 -6.95
CA GLN A 118 1.15 -20.84 -6.59
C GLN A 118 0.77 -21.76 -7.76
N ALA A 119 0.60 -21.19 -8.95
CA ALA A 119 0.31 -21.95 -10.17
C ALA A 119 1.43 -22.92 -10.55
N ALA A 120 2.68 -22.60 -10.19
CA ALA A 120 3.84 -23.48 -10.36
C ALA A 120 3.99 -24.53 -9.23
N GLY A 121 3.04 -24.62 -8.29
CA GLY A 121 3.09 -25.56 -7.17
C GLY A 121 4.14 -25.25 -6.11
N ILE A 122 4.66 -24.01 -6.08
CA ILE A 122 5.65 -23.59 -5.10
C ILE A 122 4.92 -23.17 -3.80
N PRO A 123 5.37 -23.67 -2.63
CA PRO A 123 4.80 -23.25 -1.35
C PRO A 123 5.00 -21.74 -1.13
N VAL A 124 3.92 -21.05 -0.89
CA VAL A 124 3.92 -19.60 -0.58
C VAL A 124 3.22 -19.35 0.74
N GLU A 125 3.68 -18.34 1.48
CA GLU A 125 3.07 -17.88 2.73
C GLU A 125 2.91 -16.36 2.67
N GLN A 126 1.70 -15.87 2.93
CA GLN A 126 1.44 -14.45 3.07
C GLN A 126 1.42 -14.07 4.55
N ILE A 127 2.17 -13.03 4.91
CA ILE A 127 2.23 -12.50 6.28
C ILE A 127 1.52 -11.16 6.28
N ALA A 128 0.41 -11.09 7.01
CA ALA A 128 -0.43 -9.91 7.11
C ALA A 128 0.29 -8.71 7.73
N GLY A 129 -0.17 -7.52 7.37
CA GLY A 129 0.34 -6.25 7.89
C GLY A 129 -0.77 -5.25 8.17
N ILE A 130 -0.38 -3.99 8.40
CA ILE A 130 -1.30 -2.89 8.65
C ILE A 130 -1.48 -2.10 7.34
N PRO A 131 -2.71 -2.08 6.75
CA PRO A 131 -3.01 -1.24 5.61
C PRO A 131 -2.89 0.25 5.95
N ALA A 132 -2.54 1.08 4.96
CA ALA A 132 -2.31 2.51 5.16
C ALA A 132 -3.51 3.25 5.77
N PHE A 133 -4.74 2.88 5.42
CA PHE A 133 -5.94 3.54 5.94
C PHE A 133 -6.17 3.28 7.43
N ILE A 134 -5.77 2.11 7.96
CA ILE A 134 -5.84 1.81 9.39
C ILE A 134 -4.88 2.71 10.18
N ALA A 135 -3.64 2.84 9.71
CA ALA A 135 -2.68 3.75 10.34
C ALA A 135 -3.10 5.22 10.21
N ALA A 136 -3.66 5.61 9.05
CA ALA A 136 -4.22 6.95 8.83
C ALA A 136 -5.33 7.26 9.85
N GLY A 137 -6.26 6.34 10.07
CA GLY A 137 -7.30 6.50 11.09
C GLY A 137 -6.71 6.72 12.49
N ALA A 138 -5.74 5.92 12.89
CA ALA A 138 -5.07 6.05 14.17
C ALA A 138 -4.36 7.42 14.31
N ARG A 139 -3.65 7.87 13.26
CA ARG A 139 -2.98 9.19 13.22
C ARG A 139 -3.97 10.35 13.31
N GLY A 140 -5.12 10.23 12.64
CA GLY A 140 -6.18 11.24 12.68
C GLY A 140 -7.07 11.19 13.94
N GLY A 141 -6.83 10.26 14.86
CA GLY A 141 -7.69 10.05 16.03
C GLY A 141 -9.11 9.58 15.64
N LEU A 142 -9.24 8.84 14.54
CA LEU A 142 -10.53 8.44 13.98
C LEU A 142 -10.87 6.99 14.34
N HIS A 143 -12.09 6.76 14.80
CA HIS A 143 -12.72 5.48 14.62
C HIS A 143 -13.23 5.39 13.19
N ILE A 144 -12.59 4.57 12.35
CA ILE A 144 -12.90 4.49 10.91
C ILE A 144 -14.31 3.94 10.68
N ALA A 145 -14.74 3.01 11.51
CA ALA A 145 -16.11 2.49 11.51
C ALA A 145 -16.54 2.19 12.96
N SER A 146 -17.74 2.64 13.36
CA SER A 146 -18.29 2.48 14.69
C SER A 146 -19.51 1.55 14.63
N ARG A 147 -19.57 0.56 15.54
CA ARG A 147 -20.72 -0.33 15.68
C ARG A 147 -21.24 -0.92 14.37
N GLU A 148 -22.35 -0.40 13.85
CA GLU A 148 -23.08 -0.90 12.68
C GLU A 148 -22.68 -0.18 11.38
N GLU A 149 -21.77 0.81 11.45
CA GLU A 149 -21.25 1.47 10.25
C GLU A 149 -20.55 0.48 9.34
N ARG A 150 -20.80 0.62 8.05
CA ARG A 150 -20.11 -0.15 7.03
C ARG A 150 -18.87 0.60 6.57
N LEU A 151 -17.82 -0.15 6.27
CA LEU A 151 -16.59 0.37 5.69
C LEU A 151 -16.45 -0.13 4.26
N THR A 152 -16.32 0.79 3.33
CA THR A 152 -15.98 0.47 1.93
C THR A 152 -14.62 1.06 1.59
N VAL A 153 -13.69 0.20 1.16
CA VAL A 153 -12.33 0.62 0.75
C VAL A 153 -12.17 0.34 -0.74
N ILE A 154 -11.81 1.37 -1.51
CA ILE A 154 -11.77 1.32 -2.98
C ILE A 154 -10.52 2.01 -3.54
N PRO A 155 -9.99 1.50 -4.68
CA PRO A 155 -8.85 2.10 -5.37
C PRO A 155 -9.35 2.94 -6.56
N GLY A 156 -9.63 4.23 -6.35
CA GLY A 156 -10.21 5.09 -7.38
C GLY A 156 -11.72 4.87 -7.57
N ILE A 157 -12.45 5.90 -7.99
CA ILE A 157 -13.91 5.87 -7.98
C ILE A 157 -14.49 6.98 -8.83
N THR A 158 -15.75 6.82 -9.29
CA THR A 158 -16.56 7.90 -9.88
C THR A 158 -17.27 8.73 -8.82
N THR A 159 -17.65 9.96 -9.17
CA THR A 159 -18.39 10.85 -8.25
C THR A 159 -19.71 10.21 -7.82
N GLU A 160 -20.46 9.65 -8.76
CA GLU A 160 -21.77 9.02 -8.53
C GLU A 160 -21.65 7.82 -7.59
N GLU A 161 -20.56 7.09 -7.65
CA GLU A 161 -20.31 5.96 -6.76
C GLU A 161 -19.95 6.41 -5.35
N ILE A 162 -19.18 7.49 -5.19
CA ILE A 162 -18.90 8.10 -3.88
C ILE A 162 -20.22 8.49 -3.21
N GLU A 163 -21.08 9.24 -3.92
CA GLU A 163 -22.38 9.68 -3.42
C GLU A 163 -23.25 8.51 -2.96
N ARG A 164 -23.36 7.48 -3.81
CA ARG A 164 -24.15 6.27 -3.50
C ARG A 164 -23.64 5.55 -2.25
N LEU A 165 -22.33 5.44 -2.08
CA LEU A 165 -21.74 4.76 -0.94
C LEU A 165 -21.93 5.55 0.36
N ILE A 166 -21.75 6.86 0.35
CA ILE A 166 -21.86 7.69 1.54
C ILE A 166 -23.32 7.77 1.99
N GLN A 167 -24.28 7.94 1.06
CA GLN A 167 -25.71 7.97 1.35
C GLN A 167 -26.23 6.69 2.05
N SER A 168 -25.54 5.56 1.90
CA SER A 168 -25.89 4.30 2.56
C SER A 168 -25.28 4.11 3.96
N GLN A 169 -24.91 5.18 4.65
CA GLN A 169 -24.27 5.17 5.97
C GLN A 169 -22.95 4.37 5.98
N ASN A 170 -22.14 4.53 4.93
CA ASN A 170 -20.83 3.94 4.82
C ASN A 170 -19.74 4.98 5.14
N THR A 171 -18.73 4.56 5.87
CA THR A 171 -17.42 5.20 5.78
C THR A 171 -16.75 4.73 4.49
N VAL A 172 -16.31 5.66 3.68
CA VAL A 172 -15.64 5.37 2.40
C VAL A 172 -14.17 5.73 2.50
N VAL A 173 -13.31 4.77 2.22
CA VAL A 173 -11.87 5.01 2.08
C VAL A 173 -11.48 4.91 0.62
N ILE A 174 -10.99 6.01 0.06
CA ILE A 174 -10.49 6.05 -1.31
C ILE A 174 -8.96 6.00 -1.27
N MET A 175 -8.40 4.95 -1.86
CA MET A 175 -6.96 4.81 -2.06
C MET A 175 -6.58 5.20 -3.49
N LYS A 176 -5.29 5.53 -3.72
CA LYS A 176 -4.78 5.93 -5.05
C LYS A 176 -5.48 7.16 -5.61
N LEU A 177 -5.66 8.18 -4.78
CA LEU A 177 -6.37 9.43 -5.12
C LEU A 177 -5.89 10.10 -6.41
N SER A 178 -4.61 9.94 -6.77
CA SER A 178 -4.05 10.47 -8.02
C SER A 178 -4.76 9.95 -9.28
N GLN A 179 -5.55 8.90 -9.19
CA GLN A 179 -6.32 8.32 -10.29
C GLN A 179 -7.74 8.89 -10.42
N CYS A 180 -8.25 9.57 -9.38
CA CYS A 180 -9.62 10.11 -9.32
C CYS A 180 -9.67 11.51 -8.68
N THR A 181 -8.69 12.35 -8.98
CA THR A 181 -8.58 13.70 -8.40
C THR A 181 -9.80 14.56 -8.72
N ASP A 182 -10.23 14.61 -9.97
CA ASP A 182 -11.34 15.45 -10.42
C ASP A 182 -12.67 14.98 -9.83
N GLU A 183 -12.87 13.68 -9.70
CA GLU A 183 -14.04 13.06 -9.09
C GLU A 183 -14.16 13.41 -7.61
N VAL A 184 -13.04 13.34 -6.89
CA VAL A 184 -12.98 13.71 -5.46
C VAL A 184 -13.23 15.20 -5.28
N HIS A 185 -12.59 16.07 -6.07
CA HIS A 185 -12.84 17.52 -6.03
C HIS A 185 -14.29 17.87 -6.32
N ARG A 186 -14.92 17.19 -7.30
CA ARG A 186 -16.33 17.37 -7.61
C ARG A 186 -17.21 16.94 -6.43
N CYS A 187 -16.92 15.80 -5.81
CA CYS A 187 -17.66 15.32 -4.64
C CYS A 187 -17.58 16.33 -3.47
N ILE A 188 -16.41 16.87 -3.17
CA ILE A 188 -16.23 17.86 -2.09
C ILE A 188 -17.07 19.11 -2.35
N ARG A 189 -17.09 19.61 -3.59
CA ARG A 189 -17.90 20.81 -3.94
C ARG A 189 -19.38 20.56 -3.86
N LEU A 190 -19.85 19.37 -4.23
CA LEU A 190 -21.28 19.03 -4.22
C LEU A 190 -21.79 18.66 -2.82
N HIS A 191 -20.90 18.15 -1.97
CA HIS A 191 -21.24 17.62 -0.65
C HIS A 191 -20.29 18.16 0.43
N PRO A 192 -20.25 19.48 0.68
CA PRO A 192 -19.38 20.07 1.70
C PRO A 192 -19.79 19.66 3.13
N GLU A 193 -20.97 19.06 3.30
CA GLU A 193 -21.49 18.56 4.58
C GLU A 193 -20.81 17.29 5.07
N TYR A 194 -20.06 16.57 4.24
CA TYR A 194 -19.38 15.35 4.65
C TYR A 194 -18.06 15.66 5.38
N ASP A 195 -17.62 14.75 6.24
CA ASP A 195 -16.33 14.82 6.93
C ASP A 195 -15.24 14.18 6.04
N TYR A 196 -14.36 15.03 5.50
CA TYR A 196 -13.25 14.61 4.64
C TYR A 196 -11.95 14.62 5.42
N ARG A 197 -11.27 13.46 5.49
CA ARG A 197 -10.01 13.28 6.16
C ARG A 197 -8.95 12.81 5.18
N TYR A 198 -8.09 13.70 4.77
CA TYR A 198 -7.02 13.45 3.82
C TYR A 198 -5.72 13.12 4.52
N PHE A 199 -5.04 12.10 4.01
CA PHE A 199 -3.74 11.67 4.48
C PHE A 199 -2.79 11.44 3.32
N GLU A 200 -1.55 11.87 3.49
CA GLU A 200 -0.46 11.72 2.54
C GLU A 200 0.77 11.20 3.26
N ASN A 201 1.49 10.26 2.63
CA ASN A 201 2.74 9.69 3.14
C ASN A 201 2.67 9.16 4.58
N VAL A 202 1.56 8.51 4.94
CA VAL A 202 1.29 7.99 6.29
C VAL A 202 2.49 7.20 6.84
N GLY A 203 2.87 7.49 8.09
CA GLY A 203 3.97 6.83 8.80
C GLY A 203 5.37 7.24 8.34
N THR A 204 5.50 8.33 7.60
CA THR A 204 6.81 8.86 7.17
C THR A 204 7.04 10.27 7.71
N PRO A 205 8.30 10.77 7.70
CA PRO A 205 8.57 12.17 8.07
C PRO A 205 7.87 13.22 7.19
N GLN A 206 7.40 12.83 6.00
CA GLN A 206 6.66 13.68 5.06
C GLN A 206 5.14 13.52 5.20
N GLU A 207 4.68 12.93 6.28
CA GLU A 207 3.25 12.75 6.55
C GLU A 207 2.51 14.08 6.57
N LYS A 208 1.37 14.12 5.90
CA LYS A 208 0.46 15.28 5.89
C LYS A 208 -0.95 14.81 6.20
N TYR A 209 -1.64 15.56 7.06
CA TYR A 209 -3.04 15.35 7.42
C TYR A 209 -3.81 16.64 7.21
N ILE A 210 -4.96 16.58 6.55
CA ILE A 210 -5.89 17.70 6.35
C ILE A 210 -7.30 17.21 6.70
N SER A 211 -7.99 17.93 7.56
CA SER A 211 -9.37 17.67 7.96
C SER A 211 -10.37 18.71 7.44
N ASP A 212 -9.91 19.73 6.75
CA ASP A 212 -10.74 20.75 6.15
C ASP A 212 -10.95 20.45 4.66
N GLY A 213 -12.19 20.08 4.30
CA GLY A 213 -12.54 19.72 2.92
C GLY A 213 -12.29 20.84 1.92
N GLN A 214 -12.44 22.10 2.30
CA GLN A 214 -12.21 23.24 1.41
C GLN A 214 -10.76 23.32 0.94
N GLN A 215 -9.80 22.97 1.81
CA GLN A 215 -8.38 22.93 1.44
C GLN A 215 -8.06 21.83 0.43
N LEU A 216 -8.93 20.85 0.29
CA LEU A 216 -8.74 19.73 -0.64
C LEU A 216 -9.19 20.05 -2.06
N GLU A 217 -10.07 21.04 -2.27
CA GLU A 217 -10.68 21.35 -3.59
C GLU A 217 -9.67 21.68 -4.70
N THR A 218 -8.50 22.15 -4.34
CA THR A 218 -7.43 22.53 -5.28
C THR A 218 -6.16 21.73 -5.09
N LEU A 219 -6.14 20.80 -4.13
CA LEU A 219 -4.96 20.03 -3.81
C LEU A 219 -4.70 18.95 -4.88
N ARG A 220 -3.48 18.92 -5.40
CA ARG A 220 -3.04 17.81 -6.23
C ARG A 220 -2.71 16.61 -5.36
N PHE A 221 -3.39 15.49 -5.59
CA PHE A 221 -3.17 14.27 -4.82
C PHE A 221 -1.98 13.47 -5.37
N PRO A 222 -0.94 13.21 -4.57
CA PRO A 222 0.16 12.32 -4.96
C PRO A 222 -0.26 10.86 -4.89
N TYR A 223 0.61 9.97 -5.37
CA TYR A 223 0.35 8.53 -5.38
C TYR A 223 0.11 7.94 -3.97
N PHE A 224 0.96 8.32 -3.01
CA PHE A 224 0.84 7.85 -1.62
C PHE A 224 -0.11 8.73 -0.80
N SER A 225 -1.36 8.80 -1.24
CA SER A 225 -2.42 9.51 -0.54
C SER A 225 -3.70 8.69 -0.48
N LEU A 226 -4.50 8.97 0.54
CA LEU A 226 -5.82 8.39 0.72
C LEU A 226 -6.78 9.39 1.36
N LEU A 227 -8.06 9.18 1.16
CA LEU A 227 -9.13 9.97 1.72
C LEU A 227 -10.08 9.07 2.48
N ILE A 228 -10.45 9.47 3.69
CA ILE A 228 -11.53 8.85 4.46
C ILE A 228 -12.69 9.84 4.45
N ILE A 229 -13.84 9.40 3.95
CA ILE A 229 -15.07 10.21 3.89
C ILE A 229 -16.09 9.59 4.83
N ARG A 230 -16.67 10.43 5.69
CA ARG A 230 -17.66 10.02 6.67
C ARG A 230 -18.88 10.92 6.60
N HIS A 231 -20.03 10.41 7.03
CA HIS A 231 -21.22 11.23 7.24
C HIS A 231 -21.05 12.07 8.52
N ASN A 232 -21.32 13.38 8.44
CA ASN A 232 -21.34 14.24 9.64
C ASN A 232 -22.59 13.88 10.47
N GLY A 233 -22.41 13.18 11.59
CA GLY A 233 -23.54 12.82 12.46
C GLY A 233 -23.30 11.63 13.40
N PHE A 234 -22.05 11.11 13.43
CA PHE A 234 -21.66 10.04 14.35
C PHE A 234 -20.41 10.40 15.14
#